data_8eb6672c7ca6c02660cc451cf9f93641
#
_entry.id   8eb6672c7ca6c02660cc451cf9f93641
#
_cell.length_a   1.000
_cell.length_b   1.000
_cell.length_c   1.000
_cell.angle_alpha   90.00
_cell.angle_beta   90.00
_cell.angle_gamma   90.00
#
_symmetry.space_group_name_H-M   'P 1'
#
loop_
_entity.id
_entity.type
_entity.pdbx_description
1 polymer ?
#
loop_
_entity_poly.entity_id
_entity_poly.type
_entity_poly.pdbx_seq_one_letter_code
_entity_poly.pdbx_strand_id
1 'polypeptide(L)'
;MATALSPIEPVTAQDVARGVSRLLWRAGIAPLTEVPLGNGRRADVVGLGPDGRLTLVEIKVALADLRGDAKWGEYLDYCDRFFWAVPPGFPHDDLLTDTFLPDRAGLIVADRWDGVEVRAAAWVPLNAARRKAETLRFARRAAQRLLWLGDPGADEAVRLP
;
A
#
# COMPACT_ATOMS: atom_id res chain seq x y z
N MET A 1 9.74 -41.53 -13.37
CA MET A 1 8.85 -40.95 -12.33
C MET A 1 8.69 -39.48 -12.62
N ALA A 2 7.53 -39.03 -13.05
CA ALA A 2 7.24 -37.63 -13.27
C ALA A 2 6.96 -37.00 -11.92
N THR A 3 7.84 -36.09 -11.49
CA THR A 3 7.61 -35.24 -10.32
C THR A 3 6.44 -34.34 -10.68
N ALA A 4 5.30 -34.55 -10.05
CA ALA A 4 4.14 -33.67 -10.19
C ALA A 4 4.58 -32.31 -9.66
N LEU A 5 4.64 -31.30 -10.54
CA LEU A 5 4.82 -29.92 -10.15
C LEU A 5 3.65 -29.56 -9.23
N SER A 6 3.95 -29.20 -8.00
CA SER A 6 2.93 -28.65 -7.09
C SER A 6 2.27 -27.47 -7.78
N PRO A 7 0.93 -27.32 -7.70
CA PRO A 7 0.26 -26.17 -8.28
C PRO A 7 0.86 -24.88 -7.67
N ILE A 8 1.24 -23.94 -8.51
CA ILE A 8 1.70 -22.63 -8.08
C ILE A 8 0.50 -21.96 -7.40
N GLU A 9 0.58 -21.77 -6.08
CA GLU A 9 -0.45 -21.06 -5.34
C GLU A 9 -0.62 -19.63 -5.88
N PRO A 10 -1.86 -19.17 -6.09
CA PRO A 10 -2.09 -17.82 -6.57
C PRO A 10 -1.53 -16.78 -5.58
N VAL A 11 -0.96 -15.72 -6.11
CA VAL A 11 -0.42 -14.60 -5.30
C VAL A 11 -1.59 -13.84 -4.68
N THR A 12 -1.59 -13.72 -3.37
CA THR A 12 -2.62 -13.01 -2.60
C THR A 12 -2.29 -11.53 -2.43
N ALA A 13 -3.27 -10.71 -2.03
CA ALA A 13 -3.04 -9.31 -1.67
C ALA A 13 -2.01 -9.16 -0.54
N GLN A 14 -1.99 -10.09 0.41
CA GLN A 14 -1.02 -10.11 1.49
C GLN A 14 0.41 -10.42 0.99
N ASP A 15 0.55 -11.30 0.00
CA ASP A 15 1.82 -11.56 -0.66
C ASP A 15 2.34 -10.30 -1.36
N VAL A 16 1.49 -9.61 -2.11
CA VAL A 16 1.82 -8.34 -2.78
C VAL A 16 2.21 -7.27 -1.75
N ALA A 17 1.44 -7.13 -0.66
CA ALA A 17 1.76 -6.19 0.41
C ALA A 17 3.15 -6.45 1.03
N ARG A 18 3.52 -7.72 1.18
CA ARG A 18 4.84 -8.13 1.67
C ARG A 18 5.96 -7.72 0.70
N GLY A 19 5.80 -7.99 -0.59
CA GLY A 19 6.77 -7.60 -1.62
C GLY A 19 6.92 -6.08 -1.74
N VAL A 20 5.81 -5.34 -1.73
CA VAL A 20 5.79 -3.88 -1.69
C VAL A 20 6.53 -3.35 -0.47
N SER A 21 6.27 -3.92 0.71
CA SER A 21 6.93 -3.49 1.96
C SER A 21 8.45 -3.68 1.88
N ARG A 22 8.92 -4.78 1.30
CA ARG A 22 10.35 -5.02 1.08
C ARG A 22 10.96 -4.05 0.08
N LEU A 23 10.26 -3.74 -1.01
CA LEU A 23 10.68 -2.74 -1.99
C LEU A 23 10.87 -1.37 -1.32
N LEU A 24 9.85 -0.90 -0.59
CA LEU A 24 9.89 0.40 0.10
C LEU A 24 11.01 0.45 1.15
N TRP A 25 11.16 -0.61 1.94
CA TRP A 25 12.21 -0.69 2.95
C TRP A 25 13.62 -0.58 2.35
N ARG A 26 13.89 -1.27 1.26
CA ARG A 26 15.18 -1.16 0.54
C ARG A 26 15.42 0.24 -0.03
N ALA A 27 14.36 0.96 -0.35
CA ALA A 27 14.44 2.35 -0.79
C ALA A 27 14.57 3.36 0.38
N GLY A 28 14.72 2.88 1.63
CA GLY A 28 14.81 3.74 2.81
C GLY A 28 13.48 4.35 3.25
N ILE A 29 12.36 3.77 2.82
CA ILE A 29 11.00 4.22 3.16
C ILE A 29 10.39 3.20 4.13
N ALA A 30 9.98 3.66 5.31
CA ALA A 30 9.37 2.81 6.33
C ALA A 30 7.93 2.42 5.94
N PRO A 31 7.64 1.14 5.63
CA PRO A 31 6.30 0.71 5.24
C PRO A 31 5.44 0.34 6.45
N LEU A 32 4.15 0.60 6.34
CA LEU A 32 3.13 0.09 7.25
C LEU A 32 1.90 -0.31 6.44
N THR A 33 1.41 -1.53 6.66
CA THR A 33 0.23 -2.04 5.96
C THR A 33 -1.06 -1.63 6.67
N GLU A 34 -2.18 -1.59 5.92
CA GLU A 34 -3.54 -1.37 6.45
C GLU A 34 -3.65 -0.14 7.37
N VAL A 35 -3.27 1.02 6.85
CA VAL A 35 -3.23 2.27 7.60
C VAL A 35 -4.54 3.04 7.43
N PRO A 36 -5.27 3.35 8.51
CA PRO A 36 -6.44 4.20 8.42
C PRO A 36 -6.03 5.64 8.06
N LEU A 37 -6.78 6.26 7.16
CA LEU A 37 -6.59 7.63 6.70
C LEU A 37 -7.62 8.57 7.33
N GLY A 38 -7.37 9.87 7.23
CA GLY A 38 -8.23 10.90 7.79
C GLY A 38 -9.65 10.96 7.23
N ASN A 39 -9.89 10.37 6.05
CA ASN A 39 -11.21 10.27 5.42
C ASN A 39 -11.99 8.98 5.78
N GLY A 40 -11.48 8.19 6.72
CA GLY A 40 -12.09 6.92 7.12
C GLY A 40 -11.77 5.73 6.19
N ARG A 41 -11.00 5.95 5.11
CA ARG A 41 -10.49 4.86 4.28
C ARG A 41 -9.30 4.19 4.93
N ARG A 42 -8.94 3.03 4.42
CA ARG A 42 -7.76 2.29 4.84
C ARG A 42 -6.90 2.02 3.61
N ALA A 43 -5.69 2.56 3.63
CA ALA A 43 -4.70 2.29 2.59
C ALA A 43 -4.05 0.93 2.83
N ASP A 44 -3.80 0.18 1.75
CA ASP A 44 -3.18 -1.14 1.86
C ASP A 44 -1.74 -1.06 2.36
N VAL A 45 -0.94 -0.13 1.82
CA VAL A 45 0.40 0.18 2.33
C VAL A 45 0.64 1.68 2.30
N VAL A 46 1.17 2.21 3.40
CA VAL A 46 1.69 3.57 3.48
C VAL A 46 3.18 3.50 3.78
N GLY A 47 3.99 4.19 2.99
CA GLY A 47 5.42 4.37 3.21
C GLY A 47 5.73 5.77 3.71
N LEU A 48 6.51 5.86 4.80
CA LEU A 48 7.01 7.12 5.33
C LEU A 48 8.49 7.26 5.01
N GLY A 49 8.82 8.24 4.19
CA GLY A 49 10.21 8.57 3.85
C GLY A 49 10.95 9.30 4.97
N PRO A 50 12.29 9.31 4.93
CA PRO A 50 13.12 10.01 5.94
C PRO A 50 12.93 11.53 5.90
N ASP A 51 12.42 12.06 4.81
CA ASP A 51 12.08 13.48 4.61
C ASP A 51 10.61 13.81 4.98
N GLY A 52 9.87 12.85 5.53
CA GLY A 52 8.47 12.97 5.90
C GLY A 52 7.49 12.85 4.74
N ARG A 53 7.93 12.55 3.53
CA ARG A 53 7.06 12.31 2.39
C ARG A 53 6.33 10.98 2.52
N LEU A 54 5.06 10.98 2.10
CA LEU A 54 4.17 9.84 2.18
C LEU A 54 3.98 9.20 0.80
N THR A 55 4.26 7.92 0.71
CA THR A 55 3.94 7.06 -0.44
C THR A 55 2.76 6.17 -0.07
N LEU A 56 1.72 6.18 -0.88
CA LEU A 56 0.56 5.32 -0.69
C LEU A 56 0.52 4.28 -1.81
N VAL A 57 0.25 3.04 -1.45
CA VAL A 57 0.14 1.94 -2.40
C VAL A 57 -1.19 1.22 -2.17
N GLU A 58 -1.95 1.07 -3.23
CA GLU A 58 -3.21 0.33 -3.26
C GLU A 58 -3.02 -0.96 -4.06
N ILE A 59 -3.44 -2.08 -3.52
CA ILE A 59 -3.20 -3.41 -4.06
C ILE A 59 -4.44 -3.91 -4.80
N LYS A 60 -4.24 -4.44 -6.01
CA LYS A 60 -5.29 -5.10 -6.79
C LYS A 60 -4.79 -6.47 -7.27
N VAL A 61 -5.47 -7.52 -6.86
CA VAL A 61 -5.17 -8.90 -7.28
C VAL A 61 -6.21 -9.45 -8.26
N ALA A 62 -7.36 -8.80 -8.35
CA ALA A 62 -8.41 -9.13 -9.30
C ALA A 62 -8.81 -7.91 -10.14
N LEU A 63 -9.01 -8.12 -11.45
CA LEU A 63 -9.38 -7.04 -12.37
C LEU A 63 -10.76 -6.45 -12.03
N ALA A 64 -11.68 -7.26 -11.52
CA ALA A 64 -12.99 -6.80 -11.08
C ALA A 64 -12.89 -5.81 -9.92
N ASP A 65 -11.96 -6.02 -8.98
CA ASP A 65 -11.74 -5.11 -7.85
C ASP A 65 -11.15 -3.79 -8.31
N LEU A 66 -10.26 -3.81 -9.32
CA LEU A 66 -9.73 -2.60 -9.92
C LEU A 66 -10.86 -1.79 -10.59
N ARG A 67 -11.66 -2.43 -11.43
CA ARG A 67 -12.75 -1.79 -12.17
C ARG A 67 -13.88 -1.29 -11.27
N GLY A 68 -14.08 -1.95 -10.13
CA GLY A 68 -15.09 -1.57 -9.13
C GLY A 68 -14.68 -0.42 -8.22
N ASP A 69 -13.41 -0.02 -8.20
CA ASP A 69 -12.90 1.00 -7.30
C ASP A 69 -13.09 2.42 -7.88
N ALA A 70 -14.33 2.89 -7.91
CA ALA A 70 -14.67 4.24 -8.39
C ALA A 70 -14.17 5.37 -7.47
N LYS A 71 -13.72 5.05 -6.25
CA LYS A 71 -13.35 6.05 -5.23
C LYS A 71 -11.86 6.12 -4.94
N TRP A 72 -11.04 5.41 -5.70
CA TRP A 72 -9.59 5.37 -5.47
C TRP A 72 -8.92 6.75 -5.50
N GLY A 73 -9.46 7.69 -6.29
CA GLY A 73 -8.97 9.07 -6.36
C GLY A 73 -8.93 9.79 -5.02
N GLU A 74 -9.75 9.37 -4.04
CA GLU A 74 -9.76 9.94 -2.70
C GLU A 74 -8.46 9.67 -1.92
N TYR A 75 -7.64 8.70 -2.33
CA TYR A 75 -6.32 8.45 -1.75
C TYR A 75 -5.29 9.51 -2.10
N LEU A 76 -5.44 10.18 -3.25
CA LEU A 76 -4.47 11.16 -3.76
C LEU A 76 -4.30 12.36 -2.84
N ASP A 77 -5.32 12.71 -2.06
CA ASP A 77 -5.27 13.80 -1.08
C ASP A 77 -4.49 13.44 0.20
N TYR A 78 -4.01 12.19 0.31
CA TYR A 78 -3.36 11.66 1.51
C TYR A 78 -1.92 11.20 1.28
N CYS A 79 -1.36 11.43 0.10
CA CYS A 79 0.01 11.04 -0.23
C CYS A 79 0.69 12.04 -1.16
N ASP A 80 2.03 12.06 -1.08
CA ASP A 80 2.87 12.82 -2.02
C ASP A 80 3.04 12.07 -3.34
N ARG A 81 2.97 10.74 -3.31
CA ARG A 81 2.92 9.88 -4.50
C ARG A 81 2.08 8.64 -4.25
N PHE A 82 1.45 8.17 -5.31
CA PHE A 82 0.53 7.04 -5.29
C PHE A 82 0.96 5.95 -6.26
N PHE A 83 0.87 4.71 -5.83
CA PHE A 83 1.11 3.53 -6.66
C PHE A 83 -0.06 2.56 -6.64
N TRP A 84 -0.34 1.98 -7.78
CA TRP A 84 -0.99 0.69 -7.87
C TRP A 84 0.03 -0.41 -7.66
N ALA A 85 -0.32 -1.48 -6.96
CA ALA A 85 0.49 -2.69 -6.86
C ALA A 85 -0.33 -3.90 -7.27
N VAL A 86 0.25 -4.70 -8.15
CA VAL A 86 -0.40 -5.88 -8.75
C VAL A 86 0.55 -7.08 -8.73
N PRO A 87 0.03 -8.33 -8.73
CA PRO A 87 0.87 -9.51 -8.84
C PRO A 87 1.45 -9.66 -10.27
N PRO A 88 2.52 -10.46 -10.44
CA PRO A 88 3.02 -10.82 -11.75
C PRO A 88 1.91 -11.45 -12.62
N GLY A 89 1.86 -11.05 -13.90
CA GLY A 89 0.85 -11.54 -14.85
C GLY A 89 -0.53 -10.89 -14.71
N PHE A 90 -0.72 -9.92 -13.81
CA PHE A 90 -1.96 -9.16 -13.73
C PHE A 90 -2.19 -8.37 -15.02
N PRO A 91 -3.41 -8.41 -15.62
CA PRO A 91 -3.72 -7.63 -16.81
C PRO A 91 -3.87 -6.17 -16.44
N HIS A 92 -2.83 -5.37 -16.73
CA HIS A 92 -2.73 -3.99 -16.27
C HIS A 92 -3.05 -2.92 -17.35
N ASP A 93 -3.61 -3.32 -18.48
CA ASP A 93 -3.95 -2.38 -19.56
C ASP A 93 -4.92 -1.29 -19.12
N ASP A 94 -5.85 -1.62 -18.23
CA ASP A 94 -6.79 -0.64 -17.65
C ASP A 94 -6.04 0.48 -16.89
N LEU A 95 -4.91 0.17 -16.24
CA LEU A 95 -4.09 1.13 -15.51
C LEU A 95 -3.32 2.11 -16.41
N LEU A 96 -3.40 1.92 -17.74
CA LEU A 96 -2.86 2.84 -18.74
C LEU A 96 -3.93 3.83 -19.23
N THR A 97 -5.17 3.67 -18.80
CA THR A 97 -6.28 4.55 -19.20
C THR A 97 -6.36 5.80 -18.32
N ASP A 98 -6.93 6.86 -18.85
CA ASP A 98 -7.09 8.14 -18.13
C ASP A 98 -7.89 8.01 -16.83
N THR A 99 -8.76 7.01 -16.72
CA THR A 99 -9.52 6.70 -15.51
C THR A 99 -8.62 6.45 -14.31
N PHE A 100 -7.44 5.87 -14.51
CA PHE A 100 -6.48 5.54 -13.47
C PHE A 100 -5.27 6.49 -13.42
N LEU A 101 -5.34 7.60 -14.14
CA LEU A 101 -4.36 8.70 -14.14
C LEU A 101 -2.90 8.18 -14.23
N PRO A 102 -2.49 7.56 -15.37
CA PRO A 102 -1.18 6.93 -15.51
C PRO A 102 -0.01 7.91 -15.35
N ASP A 103 -0.23 9.20 -15.62
CA ASP A 103 0.76 10.26 -15.41
C ASP A 103 0.92 10.65 -13.92
N ARG A 104 -0.05 10.32 -13.08
CA ARG A 104 -0.04 10.59 -11.63
C ARG A 104 0.30 9.36 -10.82
N ALA A 105 -0.33 8.23 -11.12
CA ALA A 105 -0.19 6.99 -10.41
C ALA A 105 0.95 6.14 -11.01
N GLY A 106 1.85 5.65 -10.16
CA GLY A 106 2.86 4.67 -10.54
C GLY A 106 2.31 3.25 -10.56
N LEU A 107 3.15 2.31 -10.95
CA LEU A 107 2.84 0.89 -10.96
C LEU A 107 3.99 0.08 -10.35
N ILE A 108 3.65 -0.78 -9.40
CA ILE A 108 4.54 -1.77 -8.80
C ILE A 108 4.02 -3.16 -9.18
N VAL A 109 4.89 -4.04 -9.59
CA VAL A 109 4.61 -5.48 -9.68
C VAL A 109 5.31 -6.16 -8.52
N ALA A 110 4.57 -6.91 -7.72
CA ALA A 110 5.11 -7.55 -6.51
C ALA A 110 4.51 -8.93 -6.25
N ASP A 111 5.31 -9.79 -5.66
CA ASP A 111 4.91 -11.09 -5.14
C ASP A 111 5.28 -11.20 -3.65
N ARG A 112 5.23 -12.41 -3.07
CA ARG A 112 5.56 -12.65 -1.66
C ARG A 112 7.03 -12.40 -1.29
N TRP A 113 7.90 -12.31 -2.29
CA TRP A 113 9.35 -12.23 -2.10
C TRP A 113 9.89 -10.83 -2.29
N ASP A 114 9.39 -10.14 -3.32
CA ASP A 114 9.92 -8.84 -3.73
C ASP A 114 8.91 -8.02 -4.53
N GLY A 115 9.27 -6.77 -4.80
CA GLY A 115 8.54 -5.86 -5.67
C GLY A 115 9.48 -5.05 -6.56
N VAL A 116 8.97 -4.65 -7.72
CA VAL A 116 9.66 -3.80 -8.69
C VAL A 116 8.75 -2.66 -9.11
N GLU A 117 9.26 -1.45 -9.07
CA GLU A 117 8.61 -0.27 -9.66
C GLU A 117 8.77 -0.35 -11.19
N VAL A 118 7.66 -0.60 -11.90
CA VAL A 118 7.66 -0.71 -13.37
C VAL A 118 7.21 0.59 -14.05
N ARG A 119 6.56 1.49 -13.31
CA ARG A 119 6.23 2.85 -13.71
C ARG A 119 6.34 3.78 -12.53
N ALA A 120 7.07 4.88 -12.70
CA ALA A 120 7.22 5.89 -11.66
C ALA A 120 5.89 6.61 -11.37
N ALA A 121 5.68 6.97 -10.11
CA ALA A 121 4.60 7.86 -9.71
C ALA A 121 5.06 9.32 -9.71
N ALA A 122 4.18 10.24 -10.10
CA ALA A 122 4.45 11.65 -9.96
C ALA A 122 4.49 12.08 -8.48
N TRP A 123 5.39 13.00 -8.17
CA TRP A 123 5.44 13.67 -6.88
C TRP A 123 4.51 14.89 -6.88
N VAL A 124 3.49 14.88 -6.04
CA VAL A 124 2.58 16.00 -5.82
C VAL A 124 2.54 16.28 -4.32
N PRO A 125 3.22 17.34 -3.85
CA PRO A 125 3.39 17.58 -2.42
C PRO A 125 2.08 17.78 -1.69
N LEU A 126 1.90 17.10 -0.57
CA LEU A 126 0.84 17.36 0.39
C LEU A 126 1.05 18.73 1.05
N ASN A 127 -0.05 19.38 1.43
CA ASN A 127 0.05 20.52 2.34
C ASN A 127 0.58 20.08 3.72
N ALA A 128 1.24 21.00 4.43
CA ALA A 128 1.92 20.70 5.69
C ALA A 128 0.99 20.18 6.79
N ALA A 129 -0.24 20.69 6.87
CA ALA A 129 -1.20 20.28 7.89
C ALA A 129 -1.66 18.82 7.65
N ARG A 130 -1.95 18.45 6.39
CA ARG A 130 -2.32 17.09 6.01
C ARG A 130 -1.16 16.14 6.27
N ARG A 131 0.05 16.49 5.83
CA ARG A 131 1.26 15.68 6.08
C ARG A 131 1.45 15.41 7.57
N LYS A 132 1.38 16.45 8.42
CA LYS A 132 1.49 16.29 9.87
C LYS A 132 0.44 15.33 10.42
N ALA A 133 -0.84 15.48 10.01
CA ALA A 133 -1.92 14.64 10.49
C ALA A 133 -1.72 13.16 10.11
N GLU A 134 -1.37 12.89 8.85
CA GLU A 134 -1.18 11.51 8.39
C GLU A 134 0.11 10.88 8.94
N THR A 135 1.18 11.64 9.11
CA THR A 135 2.39 11.16 9.79
C THR A 135 2.10 10.76 11.25
N LEU A 136 1.29 11.54 11.97
CA LEU A 136 0.86 11.18 13.33
C LEU A 136 0.00 9.91 13.35
N ARG A 137 -0.92 9.75 12.38
CA ARG A 137 -1.73 8.51 12.23
C ARG A 137 -0.84 7.30 11.99
N PHE A 138 0.12 7.42 11.07
CA PHE A 138 1.10 6.39 10.77
C PHE A 138 1.88 5.99 12.03
N ALA A 139 2.47 6.96 12.74
CA ALA A 139 3.27 6.71 13.93
C ALA A 139 2.44 6.04 15.05
N ARG A 140 1.23 6.54 15.31
CA ARG A 140 0.32 5.96 16.31
C ARG A 140 -0.09 4.53 15.95
N ARG A 141 -0.40 4.28 14.68
CA ARG A 141 -0.76 2.94 14.22
C ARG A 141 0.41 1.96 14.32
N ALA A 142 1.62 2.40 13.99
CA ALA A 142 2.83 1.59 14.15
C ALA A 142 3.10 1.25 15.63
N ALA A 143 3.02 2.23 16.52
CA ALA A 143 3.19 2.03 17.96
C ALA A 143 2.13 1.08 18.54
N GLN A 144 0.87 1.22 18.13
CA GLN A 144 -0.22 0.34 18.54
C GLN A 144 0.04 -1.12 18.13
N ARG A 145 0.47 -1.35 16.89
CA ARG A 145 0.82 -2.70 16.43
C ARG A 145 2.00 -3.29 17.17
N LEU A 146 3.00 -2.47 17.45
CA LEU A 146 4.15 -2.92 18.24
C LEU A 146 3.73 -3.34 19.65
N LEU A 147 2.82 -2.57 20.28
CA LEU A 147 2.25 -2.93 21.58
C LEU A 147 1.53 -4.26 21.50
N TRP A 148 0.66 -4.47 20.52
CA TRP A 148 -0.10 -5.74 20.38
C TRP A 148 0.77 -6.95 20.08
N LEU A 149 1.92 -6.76 19.42
CA LEU A 149 2.89 -7.84 19.20
C LEU A 149 3.58 -8.25 20.53
N GLY A 150 3.82 -7.31 21.43
CA GLY A 150 4.43 -7.55 22.74
C GLY A 150 3.44 -7.92 23.82
N ASP A 151 2.20 -7.46 23.73
CA ASP A 151 1.12 -7.69 24.70
C ASP A 151 -0.23 -7.85 23.97
N PRO A 152 -0.58 -9.07 23.54
CA PRO A 152 -1.84 -9.34 22.84
C PRO A 152 -3.10 -8.97 23.65
N GLY A 153 -3.01 -8.91 24.98
CA GLY A 153 -4.12 -8.51 25.87
C GLY A 153 -4.37 -7.00 25.88
N ALA A 154 -3.44 -6.19 25.38
CA ALA A 154 -3.58 -4.73 25.35
C ALA A 154 -4.74 -4.26 24.47
N ASP A 155 -5.19 -5.06 23.50
CA ASP A 155 -6.33 -4.73 22.62
C ASP A 155 -7.66 -4.74 23.35
N GLU A 156 -7.81 -5.59 24.38
CA GLU A 156 -9.03 -5.66 25.21
C GLU A 156 -9.16 -4.48 26.18
N ALA A 157 -8.04 -3.85 26.54
CA ALA A 157 -8.00 -2.75 27.51
C ALA A 157 -8.37 -1.39 26.91
N VAL A 158 -8.36 -1.23 25.58
CA VAL A 158 -8.58 0.06 24.88
C VAL A 158 -9.93 0.08 24.17
N ARG A 159 -11.00 -0.25 24.85
CA ARG A 159 -12.31 0.33 24.54
C ARG A 159 -12.44 1.63 25.34
N LEU A 160 -11.69 2.63 24.94
CA LEU A 160 -11.95 4.00 25.37
C LEU A 160 -13.20 4.50 24.65
N PRO A 161 -14.12 5.18 25.37
CA PRO A 161 -15.40 5.66 24.87
C PRO A 161 -15.26 6.64 23.72
#